data_24984fe23359d1f2b60a022237760240
#
_entry.id   24984fe23359d1f2b60a022237760240
#
_cell.length_a   1.000
_cell.length_b   1.000
_cell.length_c   1.000
_cell.angle_alpha   90.00
_cell.angle_beta   90.00
_cell.angle_gamma   90.00
#
_symmetry.space_group_name_H-M   'P 1'
#
loop_
_entity.id
_entity.type
_entity.pdbx_description
1 polymer ?
#
loop_
_entity_poly.entity_id
_entity_poly.type
_entity_poly.pdbx_seq_one_letter_code
_entity_poly.pdbx_strand_id
1 'polypeptide(L)'
;MSNQEWGVTERGFHRPTYVELLDAIEYKARELFGSKANLTVRSPLGIFLRIFAWMLNILFSLMEDVYNSRFVDTAVGTSLYNLGKAIGLSLLPAQKASGYVEFTGAAGTPIPVGFLVRTVAGLQYAVLAAGRIDDTGKVTLPVQAVETGA
;
A
#
# COMPACT_ATOMS: atom_id res chain seq x y z
N MET A 1 10.13 -36.75 15.49
CA MET A 1 10.07 -35.90 14.31
C MET A 1 8.85 -35.02 14.48
N SER A 2 9.01 -33.76 14.85
CA SER A 2 7.89 -32.80 14.80
C SER A 2 7.50 -32.66 13.34
N ASN A 3 6.25 -32.98 13.03
CA ASN A 3 5.66 -32.75 11.71
C ASN A 3 5.55 -31.22 11.55
N GLN A 4 6.65 -30.58 11.16
CA GLN A 4 6.68 -29.14 10.91
C GLN A 4 5.99 -28.90 9.58
N GLU A 5 4.69 -28.63 9.62
CA GLU A 5 3.88 -28.29 8.45
C GLU A 5 4.14 -26.82 8.09
N TRP A 6 5.25 -26.57 7.40
CA TRP A 6 5.55 -25.26 6.85
C TRP A 6 5.04 -25.14 5.41
N GLY A 7 4.64 -23.95 5.01
CA GLY A 7 4.12 -23.70 3.67
C GLY A 7 2.60 -23.77 3.60
N VAL A 8 2.07 -24.25 2.47
CA VAL A 8 0.61 -24.33 2.26
C VAL A 8 0.01 -25.50 3.05
N THR A 9 -0.89 -25.19 3.97
CA THR A 9 -1.61 -26.15 4.81
C THR A 9 -3.11 -26.06 4.54
N GLU A 10 -3.90 -26.97 5.12
CA GLU A 10 -5.38 -26.90 5.06
C GLU A 10 -5.95 -25.61 5.67
N ARG A 11 -5.19 -24.93 6.53
CA ARG A 11 -5.56 -23.67 7.19
C ARG A 11 -5.01 -22.42 6.49
N GLY A 12 -4.33 -22.60 5.35
CA GLY A 12 -3.66 -21.54 4.63
C GLY A 12 -2.13 -21.65 4.67
N PHE A 13 -1.43 -20.56 4.37
CA PHE A 13 0.02 -20.55 4.41
C PHE A 13 0.53 -20.39 5.84
N HIS A 14 1.32 -21.37 6.31
CA HIS A 14 1.98 -21.33 7.60
C HIS A 14 3.44 -20.91 7.41
N ARG A 15 3.76 -19.69 7.84
CA ARG A 15 5.11 -19.15 7.83
C ARG A 15 5.85 -19.57 9.10
N PRO A 16 6.99 -20.27 8.98
CA PRO A 16 7.83 -20.55 10.14
C PRO A 16 8.43 -19.26 10.71
N THR A 17 8.56 -19.19 12.02
CA THR A 17 9.29 -18.11 12.70
C THR A 17 10.78 -18.28 12.55
N TYR A 18 11.55 -17.19 12.77
CA TYR A 18 13.01 -17.25 12.79
C TYR A 18 13.56 -18.30 13.79
N VAL A 19 12.91 -18.43 14.95
CA VAL A 19 13.33 -19.39 15.99
C VAL A 19 13.13 -20.82 15.51
N GLU A 20 11.98 -21.14 14.95
CA GLU A 20 11.69 -22.47 14.40
C GLU A 20 12.65 -22.85 13.27
N LEU A 21 12.98 -21.90 12.39
CA LEU A 21 13.96 -22.09 11.33
C LEU A 21 15.35 -22.35 11.91
N LEU A 22 15.77 -21.57 12.90
CA LEU A 22 17.07 -21.73 13.53
C LEU A 22 17.18 -23.08 14.25
N ASP A 23 16.15 -23.47 15.01
CA ASP A 23 16.12 -24.73 15.73
C ASP A 23 16.19 -25.93 14.76
N ALA A 24 15.46 -25.87 13.65
CA ALA A 24 15.50 -26.92 12.63
C ALA A 24 16.88 -27.03 11.98
N ILE A 25 17.51 -25.90 11.67
CA ILE A 25 18.85 -25.85 11.09
C ILE A 25 19.90 -26.35 12.08
N GLU A 26 19.83 -25.92 13.37
CA GLU A 26 20.74 -26.36 14.40
C GLU A 26 20.59 -27.86 14.68
N TYR A 27 19.35 -28.37 14.69
CA TYR A 27 19.10 -29.81 14.82
C TYR A 27 19.77 -30.59 13.68
N LYS A 28 19.57 -30.17 12.44
CA LYS A 28 20.17 -30.80 11.26
C LYS A 28 21.69 -30.67 11.23
N ALA A 29 22.21 -29.54 11.67
CA ALA A 29 23.66 -29.35 11.81
C ALA A 29 24.27 -30.30 12.82
N ARG A 30 23.65 -30.55 13.98
CA ARG A 30 24.13 -31.53 14.97
C ARG A 30 24.07 -32.96 14.48
N GLU A 31 23.07 -33.29 13.67
CA GLU A 31 22.97 -34.62 13.03
C GLU A 31 24.13 -34.85 12.05
N LEU A 32 24.51 -33.82 11.27
CA LEU A 32 25.52 -33.94 10.22
C LEU A 32 26.97 -33.77 10.74
N PHE A 33 27.19 -32.80 11.64
CA PHE A 33 28.52 -32.45 12.17
C PHE A 33 28.81 -33.11 13.51
N GLY A 34 27.84 -33.85 14.07
CA GLY A 34 27.94 -34.53 15.35
C GLY A 34 27.43 -33.68 16.53
N SER A 35 27.01 -34.33 17.60
CA SER A 35 26.39 -33.71 18.78
C SER A 35 27.30 -32.71 19.53
N LYS A 36 28.61 -32.77 19.31
CA LYS A 36 29.62 -31.88 19.92
C LYS A 36 29.88 -30.61 19.07
N ALA A 37 29.22 -30.45 17.94
CA ALA A 37 29.37 -29.26 17.10
C ALA A 37 29.09 -27.97 17.89
N ASN A 38 30.01 -27.02 17.82
CA ASN A 38 29.86 -25.75 18.53
C ASN A 38 28.95 -24.79 17.69
N LEU A 39 27.67 -24.70 18.07
CA LEU A 39 26.67 -23.88 17.45
C LEU A 39 26.33 -22.60 18.27
N THR A 40 27.21 -22.25 19.22
CA THR A 40 27.00 -21.05 20.05
C THR A 40 26.94 -19.76 19.20
N VAL A 41 26.33 -18.73 19.78
CA VAL A 41 26.14 -17.41 19.11
C VAL A 41 27.46 -16.80 18.59
N ARG A 42 28.58 -17.14 19.22
CA ARG A 42 29.92 -16.62 18.90
C ARG A 42 30.76 -17.55 18.05
N SER A 43 30.31 -18.79 17.81
CA SER A 43 31.05 -19.71 16.95
C SER A 43 30.88 -19.37 15.48
N PRO A 44 31.90 -19.55 14.63
CA PRO A 44 31.79 -19.28 13.18
C PRO A 44 30.63 -20.04 12.54
N LEU A 45 30.46 -21.35 12.89
CA LEU A 45 29.37 -22.16 12.39
C LEU A 45 28.02 -21.66 12.91
N GLY A 46 27.90 -21.31 14.20
CA GLY A 46 26.68 -20.77 14.77
C GLY A 46 26.26 -19.43 14.16
N ILE A 47 27.23 -18.55 13.84
CA ILE A 47 26.95 -17.28 13.14
C ILE A 47 26.45 -17.57 11.72
N PHE A 48 27.09 -18.47 10.99
CA PHE A 48 26.67 -18.84 9.64
C PHE A 48 25.24 -19.38 9.60
N LEU A 49 24.88 -20.29 10.51
CA LEU A 49 23.53 -20.85 10.59
C LEU A 49 22.48 -19.77 10.89
N ARG A 50 22.80 -18.78 11.73
CA ARG A 50 21.90 -17.65 12.04
C ARG A 50 21.69 -16.73 10.86
N ILE A 51 22.73 -16.46 10.08
CA ILE A 51 22.60 -15.69 8.83
C ILE A 51 21.68 -16.45 7.87
N PHE A 52 21.87 -17.77 7.75
CA PHE A 52 21.05 -18.60 6.86
C PHE A 52 19.59 -18.65 7.32
N ALA A 53 19.33 -18.82 8.61
CA ALA A 53 17.99 -18.79 9.19
C ALA A 53 17.30 -17.41 8.95
N TRP A 54 18.05 -16.31 9.07
CA TRP A 54 17.55 -14.98 8.78
C TRP A 54 17.16 -14.82 7.31
N MET A 55 18.00 -15.27 6.38
CA MET A 55 17.67 -15.23 4.94
C MET A 55 16.43 -16.06 4.60
N LEU A 56 16.31 -17.26 5.19
CA LEU A 56 15.13 -18.12 5.03
C LEU A 56 13.86 -17.46 5.59
N ASN A 57 13.95 -16.78 6.72
CA ASN A 57 12.82 -16.06 7.29
C ASN A 57 12.30 -14.95 6.35
N ILE A 58 13.19 -14.23 5.66
CA ILE A 58 12.82 -13.26 4.61
C ILE A 58 12.15 -13.97 3.45
N LEU A 59 12.73 -15.08 2.98
CA LEU A 59 12.18 -15.85 1.86
C LEU A 59 10.77 -16.36 2.16
N PHE A 60 10.53 -16.92 3.34
CA PHE A 60 9.19 -17.37 3.75
C PHE A 60 8.20 -16.21 3.86
N SER A 61 8.64 -15.00 4.27
CA SER A 61 7.79 -13.80 4.25
C SER A 61 7.35 -13.45 2.83
N LEU A 62 8.27 -13.45 1.88
CA LEU A 62 7.95 -13.20 0.48
C LEU A 62 7.03 -14.28 -0.11
N MET A 63 7.20 -15.54 0.29
CA MET A 63 6.30 -16.63 -0.13
C MET A 63 4.89 -16.45 0.43
N GLU A 64 4.75 -15.99 1.66
CA GLU A 64 3.47 -15.66 2.28
C GLU A 64 2.77 -14.51 1.52
N ASP A 65 3.50 -13.45 1.17
CA ASP A 65 2.98 -12.32 0.39
C ASP A 65 2.51 -12.78 -0.99
N VAL A 66 3.28 -13.64 -1.67
CA VAL A 66 2.89 -14.23 -2.96
C VAL A 66 1.65 -15.12 -2.82
N TYR A 67 1.58 -15.92 -1.76
CA TYR A 67 0.41 -16.76 -1.50
C TYR A 67 -0.84 -15.91 -1.29
N ASN A 68 -0.76 -14.89 -0.44
CA ASN A 68 -1.87 -14.00 -0.11
C ASN A 68 -2.31 -13.12 -1.28
N SER A 69 -1.41 -12.83 -2.22
CA SER A 69 -1.72 -12.04 -3.42
C SER A 69 -2.70 -12.69 -4.39
N ARG A 70 -2.98 -13.99 -4.22
CA ARG A 70 -3.90 -14.76 -5.06
C ARG A 70 -5.37 -14.64 -4.67
N PHE A 71 -5.65 -14.20 -3.45
CA PHE A 71 -7.01 -14.16 -2.90
C PHE A 71 -7.50 -12.72 -2.81
N VAL A 72 -8.74 -12.49 -3.22
CA VAL A 72 -9.36 -11.16 -3.24
C VAL A 72 -9.37 -10.51 -1.85
N ASP A 73 -9.58 -11.33 -0.81
CA ASP A 73 -9.68 -10.85 0.57
C ASP A 73 -8.34 -10.40 1.17
N THR A 74 -7.22 -10.89 0.63
CA THR A 74 -5.88 -10.62 1.15
C THR A 74 -4.98 -9.88 0.17
N ALA A 75 -5.36 -9.85 -1.12
CA ALA A 75 -4.60 -9.12 -2.14
C ALA A 75 -4.72 -7.60 -1.96
N VAL A 76 -3.62 -6.90 -2.15
CA VAL A 76 -3.55 -5.43 -2.06
C VAL A 76 -2.86 -4.84 -3.29
N GLY A 77 -3.09 -3.55 -3.54
CA GLY A 77 -2.42 -2.81 -4.61
C GLY A 77 -2.57 -3.44 -5.99
N THR A 78 -1.45 -3.63 -6.68
CA THR A 78 -1.41 -4.16 -8.06
C THR A 78 -1.97 -5.58 -8.17
N SER A 79 -1.79 -6.42 -7.16
CA SER A 79 -2.31 -7.80 -7.16
C SER A 79 -3.84 -7.80 -7.15
N LEU A 80 -4.47 -6.99 -6.29
CA LEU A 80 -5.93 -6.84 -6.25
C LEU A 80 -6.46 -6.26 -7.58
N TYR A 81 -5.77 -5.27 -8.15
CA TYR A 81 -6.12 -4.73 -9.46
C TYR A 81 -6.10 -5.80 -10.55
N ASN A 82 -5.07 -6.64 -10.59
CA ASN A 82 -4.95 -7.71 -11.59
C ASN A 82 -6.03 -8.79 -11.41
N LEU A 83 -6.39 -9.13 -10.18
CA LEU A 83 -7.51 -10.03 -9.89
C LEU A 83 -8.84 -9.44 -10.38
N GLY A 84 -9.10 -8.16 -10.11
CA GLY A 84 -10.29 -7.45 -10.60
C GLY A 84 -10.34 -7.43 -12.13
N LYS A 85 -9.20 -7.15 -12.78
CA LYS A 85 -9.08 -7.13 -14.24
C LYS A 85 -9.39 -8.50 -14.87
N ALA A 86 -9.01 -9.59 -14.21
CA ALA A 86 -9.31 -10.95 -14.71
C ALA A 86 -10.81 -11.25 -14.78
N ILE A 87 -11.63 -10.56 -13.98
CA ILE A 87 -13.11 -10.68 -14.00
C ILE A 87 -13.80 -9.47 -14.69
N GLY A 88 -13.03 -8.68 -15.45
CA GLY A 88 -13.57 -7.58 -16.25
C GLY A 88 -13.77 -6.25 -15.48
N LEU A 89 -13.31 -6.14 -14.25
CA LEU A 89 -13.34 -4.88 -13.50
C LEU A 89 -12.16 -3.98 -13.91
N SER A 90 -12.42 -2.67 -13.94
CA SER A 90 -11.39 -1.64 -14.16
C SER A 90 -11.46 -0.59 -13.05
N LEU A 91 -10.32 0.00 -12.72
CA LEU A 91 -10.30 1.15 -11.82
C LEU A 91 -11.02 2.32 -12.46
N LEU A 92 -11.83 3.02 -11.68
CA LEU A 92 -12.37 4.31 -12.09
C LEU A 92 -11.21 5.31 -12.20
N PRO A 93 -11.11 6.04 -13.33
CA PRO A 93 -10.09 7.08 -13.45
C PRO A 93 -10.32 8.17 -12.40
N ALA A 94 -9.24 8.76 -11.93
CA ALA A 94 -9.31 9.92 -11.06
C ALA A 94 -10.06 11.06 -11.77
N GLN A 95 -11.02 11.66 -11.08
CA GLN A 95 -11.83 12.77 -11.61
C GLN A 95 -11.48 14.07 -10.87
N LYS A 96 -11.67 15.18 -11.58
CA LYS A 96 -11.50 16.51 -11.00
C LYS A 96 -12.67 16.79 -10.06
N ALA A 97 -12.37 17.19 -8.83
CA ALA A 97 -13.39 17.63 -7.88
C ALA A 97 -14.11 18.88 -8.41
N SER A 98 -15.42 18.92 -8.29
CA SER A 98 -16.25 20.08 -8.66
C SER A 98 -17.07 20.54 -7.45
N GLY A 99 -17.38 21.81 -7.42
CA GLY A 99 -18.16 22.43 -6.34
C GLY A 99 -18.54 23.86 -6.65
N TYR A 100 -18.94 24.60 -5.63
CA TYR A 100 -19.30 25.98 -5.73
C TYR A 100 -18.46 26.84 -4.78
N VAL A 101 -18.11 28.05 -5.22
CA VAL A 101 -17.39 29.04 -4.40
C VAL A 101 -18.19 30.33 -4.39
N GLU A 102 -18.43 30.88 -3.19
CA GLU A 102 -18.99 32.20 -2.98
C GLU A 102 -17.85 33.23 -3.04
N PHE A 103 -17.96 34.18 -3.96
CA PHE A 103 -17.08 35.32 -4.06
C PHE A 103 -17.74 36.52 -3.40
N THR A 104 -16.99 37.29 -2.64
CA THR A 104 -17.44 38.51 -1.99
C THR A 104 -16.58 39.70 -2.44
N GLY A 105 -17.24 40.84 -2.72
CA GLY A 105 -16.53 42.03 -3.20
C GLY A 105 -17.46 43.17 -3.59
N ALA A 106 -16.93 44.15 -4.32
CA ALA A 106 -17.71 45.29 -4.80
C ALA A 106 -18.75 44.85 -5.86
N ALA A 107 -19.99 45.34 -5.72
CA ALA A 107 -21.06 45.11 -6.70
C ALA A 107 -20.63 45.49 -8.12
N GLY A 108 -20.99 44.66 -9.07
CA GLY A 108 -20.66 44.87 -10.50
C GLY A 108 -19.30 44.32 -10.91
N THR A 109 -18.44 43.84 -9.99
CA THR A 109 -17.14 43.26 -10.34
C THR A 109 -17.31 41.97 -11.16
N PRO A 110 -16.75 41.86 -12.37
CA PRO A 110 -16.84 40.67 -13.21
C PRO A 110 -15.81 39.60 -12.75
N ILE A 111 -16.25 38.35 -12.76
CA ILE A 111 -15.38 37.18 -12.53
C ILE A 111 -15.40 36.36 -13.84
N PRO A 112 -14.28 36.28 -14.56
CA PRO A 112 -14.23 35.55 -15.83
C PRO A 112 -14.17 34.04 -15.63
N VAL A 113 -14.54 33.29 -16.66
CA VAL A 113 -14.27 31.85 -16.74
C VAL A 113 -12.77 31.61 -16.67
N GLY A 114 -12.36 30.56 -15.97
CA GLY A 114 -10.94 30.22 -15.77
C GLY A 114 -10.25 31.02 -14.66
N PHE A 115 -10.98 31.91 -13.96
CA PHE A 115 -10.42 32.57 -12.77
C PHE A 115 -10.00 31.52 -11.75
N LEU A 116 -8.74 31.61 -11.28
CA LEU A 116 -8.18 30.62 -10.36
C LEU A 116 -8.38 31.04 -8.91
N VAL A 117 -8.92 30.13 -8.12
CA VAL A 117 -9.02 30.25 -6.67
C VAL A 117 -8.17 29.15 -6.03
N ARG A 118 -7.63 29.44 -4.84
CA ARG A 118 -6.75 28.51 -4.13
C ARG A 118 -7.24 28.30 -2.71
N THR A 119 -7.25 27.06 -2.26
CA THR A 119 -7.52 26.73 -0.85
C THR A 119 -6.28 27.02 0.02
N VAL A 120 -6.48 27.08 1.33
CA VAL A 120 -5.37 27.22 2.31
C VAL A 120 -4.37 26.06 2.17
N ALA A 121 -4.84 24.86 1.82
CA ALA A 121 -4.02 23.68 1.56
C ALA A 121 -3.26 23.72 0.22
N GLY A 122 -3.47 24.76 -0.59
CA GLY A 122 -2.76 24.97 -1.85
C GLY A 122 -3.42 24.40 -3.09
N LEU A 123 -4.58 23.73 -2.98
CA LEU A 123 -5.31 23.18 -4.12
C LEU A 123 -5.93 24.31 -4.96
N GLN A 124 -5.78 24.21 -6.27
CA GLN A 124 -6.29 25.22 -7.22
C GLN A 124 -7.58 24.75 -7.90
N TYR A 125 -8.51 25.68 -8.03
CA TYR A 125 -9.78 25.48 -8.73
C TYR A 125 -9.96 26.59 -9.77
N ALA A 126 -10.51 26.24 -10.92
CA ALA A 126 -10.87 27.17 -11.97
C ALA A 126 -12.38 27.39 -11.99
N VAL A 127 -12.82 28.62 -12.15
CA VAL A 127 -14.22 28.99 -12.32
C VAL A 127 -14.72 28.51 -13.69
N LEU A 128 -15.84 27.79 -13.70
CA LEU A 128 -16.42 27.21 -14.92
C LEU A 128 -17.36 28.14 -15.67
N ALA A 129 -17.99 29.13 -15.01
CA ALA A 129 -18.93 30.04 -15.59
C ALA A 129 -18.62 31.47 -15.18
N ALA A 130 -18.67 32.40 -16.13
CA ALA A 130 -18.53 33.83 -15.84
C ALA A 130 -19.67 34.30 -14.95
N GLY A 131 -19.38 35.20 -14.00
CA GLY A 131 -20.36 35.82 -13.15
C GLY A 131 -20.00 37.27 -12.82
N ARG A 132 -20.91 37.97 -12.15
CA ARG A 132 -20.69 39.32 -11.65
C ARG A 132 -21.22 39.40 -10.21
N ILE A 133 -20.50 40.05 -9.34
CA ILE A 133 -20.92 40.29 -7.95
C ILE A 133 -22.19 41.14 -7.98
N ASP A 134 -23.22 40.69 -7.29
CA ASP A 134 -24.52 41.36 -7.22
C ASP A 134 -24.52 42.55 -6.26
N ASP A 135 -25.69 43.21 -6.11
CA ASP A 135 -25.86 44.34 -5.21
C ASP A 135 -25.75 43.97 -3.71
N THR A 136 -25.81 42.66 -3.40
CA THR A 136 -25.56 42.15 -2.03
C THR A 136 -24.06 41.97 -1.73
N GLY A 137 -23.21 42.21 -2.72
CA GLY A 137 -21.77 42.01 -2.61
C GLY A 137 -21.29 40.56 -2.73
N LYS A 138 -22.12 39.65 -3.30
CA LYS A 138 -21.83 38.22 -3.38
C LYS A 138 -22.15 37.65 -4.75
N VAL A 139 -21.51 36.56 -5.11
CA VAL A 139 -21.87 35.67 -6.23
C VAL A 139 -21.34 34.26 -5.98
N THR A 140 -22.18 33.28 -6.24
CA THR A 140 -21.78 31.86 -6.14
C THR A 140 -21.56 31.28 -7.55
N LEU A 141 -20.35 30.80 -7.82
CA LEU A 141 -19.99 30.27 -9.14
C LEU A 141 -19.51 28.82 -9.04
N PRO A 142 -19.79 28.00 -10.07
CA PRO A 142 -19.26 26.64 -10.14
C PRO A 142 -17.77 26.66 -10.41
N VAL A 143 -17.06 25.80 -9.73
CA VAL A 143 -15.61 25.63 -9.87
C VAL A 143 -15.23 24.16 -10.03
N GLN A 144 -14.10 23.92 -10.68
CA GLN A 144 -13.53 22.58 -10.83
C GLN A 144 -12.03 22.61 -10.48
N ALA A 145 -11.55 21.56 -9.83
CA ALA A 145 -10.13 21.42 -9.54
C ALA A 145 -9.30 21.43 -10.83
N VAL A 146 -8.15 22.07 -10.80
CA VAL A 146 -7.20 22.09 -11.93
C VAL A 146 -6.59 20.72 -12.12
N GLU A 147 -6.29 20.03 -11.03
CA GLU A 147 -5.72 18.68 -11.00
C GLU A 147 -6.77 17.65 -10.58
N THR A 148 -6.61 16.41 -11.03
CA THR A 148 -7.42 15.29 -10.57
C THR A 148 -7.00 14.90 -9.16
N GLY A 149 -7.97 14.61 -8.30
CA GLY A 149 -7.70 14.01 -6.98
C GLY A 149 -7.13 12.61 -7.10
N ALA A 150 -6.38 12.17 -6.05
CA ALA A 150 -5.89 10.80 -5.94
C ALA A 150 -6.99 9.85 -5.48
#